data_c727e5a0f02d18899f1451829c9119b1
#
_entry.id   c727e5a0f02d18899f1451829c9119b1
#
_cell.length_a   1.000
_cell.length_b   1.000
_cell.length_c   1.000
_cell.angle_alpha   90.00
_cell.angle_beta   90.00
_cell.angle_gamma   90.00
#
_symmetry.space_group_name_H-M   'P 1'
#
loop_
_entity.id
_entity.type
_entity.pdbx_description
1 polymer ?
#
loop_
_entity_poly.entity_id
_entity_poly.type
_entity_poly.pdbx_seq_one_letter_code
_entity_poly.pdbx_strand_id
1 'polypeptide(L)'
;MTAYDPDNIFAKILRREIPSHTVFEDETALAFMDIMPVVDGHCLVIPKVAARNIFDVEPEDLAALVKTAQRVSKAACRAFQADGHTLRLHSETSGGQEVFHIHFHVLPMKTGVPLRPRVMGDHAMLARHAAMIREAF
;
A
#
# COMPACT_ATOMS: atom_id res chain seq x y z
N MET A 1 10.39 19.99 -10.59
CA MET A 1 9.85 18.90 -9.78
C MET A 1 10.85 18.51 -8.71
N THR A 2 10.39 18.19 -7.51
CA THR A 2 11.24 17.81 -6.40
C THR A 2 11.90 16.46 -6.64
N ALA A 3 13.20 16.34 -6.35
CA ALA A 3 13.93 15.10 -6.51
C ALA A 3 13.47 14.06 -5.47
N TYR A 4 13.67 12.79 -5.79
CA TYR A 4 13.39 11.69 -4.87
C TYR A 4 14.32 11.78 -3.64
N ASP A 5 13.73 11.70 -2.45
CA ASP A 5 14.47 11.66 -1.19
C ASP A 5 14.61 10.21 -0.74
N PRO A 6 15.86 9.65 -0.73
CA PRO A 6 16.05 8.26 -0.31
C PRO A 6 15.88 8.02 1.19
N ASP A 7 15.67 9.06 1.97
CA ASP A 7 15.42 8.96 3.41
C ASP A 7 13.93 8.91 3.76
N ASN A 8 13.05 8.78 2.76
CA ASN A 8 11.64 8.59 3.05
C ASN A 8 11.40 7.24 3.74
N ILE A 9 10.30 7.17 4.48
CA ILE A 9 10.03 6.01 5.35
C ILE A 9 9.85 4.71 4.55
N PHE A 10 9.30 4.77 3.33
CA PHE A 10 9.11 3.55 2.53
C PHE A 10 10.42 3.03 1.95
N ALA A 11 11.34 3.93 1.57
CA ALA A 11 12.69 3.53 1.19
C ALA A 11 13.40 2.83 2.35
N LYS A 12 13.20 3.32 3.58
CA LYS A 12 13.75 2.69 4.78
C LYS A 12 13.14 1.31 5.04
N ILE A 13 11.85 1.13 4.78
CA ILE A 13 11.20 -0.18 4.85
C ILE A 13 11.83 -1.14 3.82
N LEU A 14 12.05 -0.68 2.60
CA LEU A 14 12.69 -1.49 1.55
C LEU A 14 14.10 -1.91 1.94
N ARG A 15 14.85 -1.05 2.63
CA ARG A 15 16.19 -1.37 3.13
C ARG A 15 16.18 -2.17 4.43
N ARG A 16 15.00 -2.50 4.96
CA ARG A 16 14.80 -3.23 6.22
C ARG A 16 15.34 -2.50 7.44
N GLU A 17 15.40 -1.17 7.38
CA GLU A 17 15.74 -0.32 8.52
C GLU A 17 14.53 -0.09 9.43
N ILE A 18 13.31 -0.19 8.87
CA ILE A 18 12.03 -0.06 9.58
C ILE A 18 11.22 -1.31 9.28
N PRO A 19 10.61 -1.94 10.30
CA PRO A 19 9.77 -3.11 10.10
C PRO A 19 8.43 -2.75 9.46
N SER A 20 7.81 -3.71 8.79
CA SER A 20 6.46 -3.59 8.25
C SER A 20 5.71 -4.90 8.41
N HIS A 21 4.38 -4.82 8.35
CA HIS A 21 3.52 -6.01 8.32
C HIS A 21 3.34 -6.43 6.86
N THR A 22 4.25 -7.25 6.36
CA THR A 22 4.32 -7.61 4.94
C THR A 22 3.16 -8.50 4.54
N VAL A 23 2.56 -8.16 3.40
CA VAL A 23 1.46 -8.88 2.77
C VAL A 23 1.95 -9.68 1.57
N PHE A 24 2.87 -9.12 0.80
CA PHE A 24 3.38 -9.70 -0.43
C PHE A 24 4.72 -9.06 -0.78
N GLU A 25 5.63 -9.85 -1.32
CA GLU A 25 6.90 -9.32 -1.82
C GLU A 25 7.38 -10.18 -2.99
N ASP A 26 7.86 -9.53 -4.04
CA ASP A 26 8.58 -10.18 -5.14
C ASP A 26 9.79 -9.33 -5.55
N GLU A 27 10.33 -9.59 -6.73
CA GLU A 27 11.52 -8.87 -7.20
C GLU A 27 11.27 -7.39 -7.48
N THR A 28 10.02 -7.01 -7.78
CA THR A 28 9.68 -5.65 -8.23
C THR A 28 8.89 -4.83 -7.22
N ALA A 29 8.24 -5.47 -6.27
CA ALA A 29 7.28 -4.78 -5.40
C ALA A 29 7.27 -5.34 -3.98
N LEU A 30 6.80 -4.51 -3.06
CA LEU A 30 6.51 -4.88 -1.68
C LEU A 30 5.13 -4.35 -1.34
N ALA A 31 4.31 -5.17 -0.69
CA ALA A 31 3.02 -4.75 -0.15
C ALA A 31 2.99 -5.01 1.35
N PHE A 32 2.45 -4.06 2.11
CA PHE A 32 2.40 -4.12 3.57
C PHE A 32 1.19 -3.36 4.10
N MET A 33 0.83 -3.62 5.34
CA MET A 33 -0.32 -2.95 5.96
C MET A 33 -0.04 -1.47 6.21
N ASP A 34 -1.03 -0.62 5.93
CA ASP A 34 -0.97 0.76 6.40
C ASP A 34 -1.12 0.76 7.92
N ILE A 35 -0.22 1.43 8.64
CA ILE A 35 -0.25 1.45 10.10
C ILE A 35 -1.32 2.39 10.65
N MET A 36 -1.93 3.22 9.81
CA MET A 36 -3.09 4.05 10.14
C MET A 36 -4.26 3.70 9.22
N PRO A 37 -4.80 2.47 9.34
CA PRO A 37 -5.78 1.97 8.38
C PRO A 37 -7.11 2.70 8.51
N VAL A 38 -7.69 3.08 7.37
CA VAL A 38 -9.01 3.69 7.31
C VAL A 38 -10.12 2.67 7.06
N VAL A 39 -9.74 1.42 6.82
CA VAL A 39 -10.65 0.28 6.67
C VAL A 39 -9.85 -0.98 6.98
N ASP A 40 -10.53 -2.04 7.40
CA ASP A 40 -9.87 -3.33 7.61
C ASP A 40 -9.28 -3.84 6.29
N GLY A 41 -8.01 -4.22 6.33
CA GLY A 41 -7.32 -4.68 5.14
C GLY A 41 -6.65 -3.58 4.32
N HIS A 42 -6.70 -2.33 4.79
CA HIS A 42 -6.01 -1.20 4.14
C HIS A 42 -4.52 -1.49 4.07
N CYS A 43 -4.02 -1.70 2.86
CA CYS A 43 -2.60 -1.97 2.65
C CYS A 43 -2.05 -1.09 1.52
N LEU A 44 -0.73 -1.09 1.41
CA LEU A 44 0.02 -0.27 0.48
C LEU A 44 0.83 -1.17 -0.43
N VAL A 45 0.98 -0.76 -1.69
CA VAL A 45 1.81 -1.47 -2.66
C VAL A 45 2.82 -0.47 -3.21
N ILE A 46 4.09 -0.79 -3.04
CA ILE A 46 5.18 0.08 -3.48
C ILE A 46 6.11 -0.67 -4.44
N PRO A 47 6.70 0.03 -5.43
CA PRO A 47 7.75 -0.58 -6.25
C PRO A 47 9.07 -0.55 -5.49
N LYS A 48 9.98 -1.44 -5.87
CA LYS A 48 11.34 -1.44 -5.31
C LYS A 48 12.24 -0.40 -5.96
N VAL A 49 11.87 0.11 -7.14
CA VAL A 49 12.57 1.22 -7.78
C VAL A 49 12.27 2.53 -7.04
N ALA A 50 13.23 3.45 -7.09
CA ALA A 50 13.07 4.77 -6.49
C ALA A 50 12.28 5.67 -7.44
N ALA A 51 11.05 6.01 -7.05
CA ALA A 51 10.21 6.98 -7.76
C ALA A 51 9.36 7.72 -6.74
N ARG A 52 9.25 9.03 -6.91
CA ARG A 52 8.51 9.88 -5.98
C ARG A 52 7.00 9.70 -6.13
N ASN A 53 6.51 9.70 -7.37
CA ASN A 53 5.06 9.57 -7.65
C ASN A 53 4.82 9.32 -9.14
N ILE A 54 3.60 9.59 -9.62
CA ILE A 54 3.20 9.34 -11.01
C ILE A 54 4.02 10.14 -12.02
N PHE A 55 4.61 11.26 -11.61
CA PHE A 55 5.27 12.17 -12.53
C PHE A 55 6.70 11.74 -12.90
N ASP A 56 7.36 10.93 -12.06
CA ASP A 56 8.73 10.49 -12.32
C ASP A 56 8.91 8.98 -12.46
N VAL A 57 7.87 8.19 -12.20
CA VAL A 57 7.96 6.73 -12.38
C VAL A 57 8.04 6.37 -13.86
N GLU A 58 8.89 5.39 -14.22
CA GLU A 58 8.92 4.89 -15.59
C GLU A 58 7.64 4.12 -15.91
N PRO A 59 7.11 4.25 -17.15
CA PRO A 59 5.84 3.59 -17.51
C PRO A 59 5.85 2.06 -17.29
N GLU A 60 6.97 1.40 -17.56
CA GLU A 60 7.09 -0.05 -17.36
C GLU A 60 7.01 -0.42 -15.88
N ASP A 61 7.60 0.40 -15.02
CA ASP A 61 7.58 0.20 -13.57
C ASP A 61 6.18 0.47 -13.02
N LEU A 62 5.49 1.46 -13.56
CA LEU A 62 4.10 1.74 -13.19
C LEU A 62 3.19 0.57 -13.59
N ALA A 63 3.38 0.03 -14.79
CA ALA A 63 2.59 -1.11 -15.26
C ALA A 63 2.79 -2.33 -14.36
N ALA A 64 4.04 -2.62 -13.97
CA ALA A 64 4.33 -3.71 -13.04
C ALA A 64 3.69 -3.47 -11.67
N LEU A 65 3.73 -2.23 -11.18
CA LEU A 65 3.14 -1.86 -9.89
C LEU A 65 1.62 -2.05 -9.91
N VAL A 66 0.94 -1.64 -10.97
CA VAL A 66 -0.51 -1.80 -11.11
C VAL A 66 -0.90 -3.28 -11.13
N LYS A 67 -0.12 -4.12 -11.81
CA LYS A 67 -0.36 -5.57 -11.83
C LYS A 67 -0.27 -6.17 -10.43
N THR A 68 0.74 -5.77 -9.67
CA THR A 68 0.88 -6.22 -8.28
C THR A 68 -0.27 -5.70 -7.42
N ALA A 69 -0.64 -4.42 -7.59
CA ALA A 69 -1.77 -3.85 -6.88
C ALA A 69 -3.07 -4.61 -7.15
N GLN A 70 -3.29 -5.07 -8.39
CA GLN A 70 -4.45 -5.89 -8.73
C GLN A 70 -4.45 -7.21 -7.95
N ARG A 71 -3.31 -7.89 -7.90
CA ARG A 71 -3.18 -9.15 -7.16
C ARG A 71 -3.43 -8.96 -5.67
N VAL A 72 -2.84 -7.93 -5.08
CA VAL A 72 -3.02 -7.60 -3.67
C VAL A 72 -4.48 -7.24 -3.39
N SER A 73 -5.10 -6.45 -4.28
CA SER A 73 -6.51 -6.07 -4.16
C SER A 73 -7.43 -7.28 -4.12
N LYS A 74 -7.19 -8.25 -5.01
CA LYS A 74 -7.99 -9.47 -5.04
C LYS A 74 -7.84 -10.26 -3.74
N ALA A 75 -6.62 -10.41 -3.25
CA ALA A 75 -6.36 -11.13 -2.00
C ALA A 75 -6.97 -10.42 -0.79
N ALA A 76 -6.81 -9.10 -0.70
CA ALA A 76 -7.35 -8.32 0.41
C ALA A 76 -8.88 -8.35 0.41
N CYS A 77 -9.51 -8.24 -0.75
CA CYS A 77 -10.97 -8.30 -0.84
C CYS A 77 -11.51 -9.67 -0.46
N ARG A 78 -10.81 -10.76 -0.86
CA ARG A 78 -11.20 -12.11 -0.42
C ARG A 78 -11.05 -12.27 1.09
N ALA A 79 -9.92 -11.81 1.65
CA ALA A 79 -9.64 -11.96 3.07
C ALA A 79 -10.69 -11.27 3.95
N PHE A 80 -11.19 -10.13 3.52
CA PHE A 80 -12.13 -9.32 4.29
C PHE A 80 -13.56 -9.38 3.76
N GLN A 81 -13.84 -10.26 2.79
CA GLN A 81 -15.18 -10.43 2.22
C GLN A 81 -15.77 -9.11 1.73
N ALA A 82 -14.93 -8.30 1.08
CA ALA A 82 -15.35 -7.02 0.56
C ALA A 82 -16.21 -7.19 -0.70
N ASP A 83 -17.23 -6.34 -0.84
CA ASP A 83 -18.08 -6.31 -2.03
C ASP A 83 -17.71 -5.19 -2.99
N GLY A 84 -16.68 -4.41 -2.65
CA GLY A 84 -16.15 -3.35 -3.50
C GLY A 84 -14.72 -3.05 -3.13
N HIS A 85 -14.13 -2.07 -3.82
CA HIS A 85 -12.71 -1.80 -3.66
C HIS A 85 -12.38 -0.40 -4.16
N THR A 86 -11.48 0.28 -3.47
CA THR A 86 -10.91 1.55 -3.91
C THR A 86 -9.41 1.40 -4.03
N LEU A 87 -8.87 1.82 -5.16
CA LEU A 87 -7.43 1.90 -5.38
C LEU A 87 -7.08 3.38 -5.55
N ARG A 88 -6.17 3.89 -4.70
CA ARG A 88 -5.79 5.31 -4.72
C ARG A 88 -4.32 5.47 -5.01
N LEU A 89 -4.00 6.46 -5.85
CA LEU A 89 -2.64 6.92 -6.09
C LEU A 89 -2.63 8.44 -5.91
N HIS A 90 -1.82 8.92 -4.97
CA HIS A 90 -1.67 10.35 -4.70
C HIS A 90 -0.32 10.82 -5.19
N SER A 91 -0.28 12.01 -5.79
CA SER A 91 0.95 12.62 -6.27
C SER A 91 1.03 14.07 -5.79
N GLU A 92 2.09 14.39 -5.09
CA GLU A 92 2.39 15.66 -4.43
C GLU A 92 1.44 15.99 -3.28
N THR A 93 1.83 16.94 -2.47
CA THR A 93 1.10 17.31 -1.24
C THR A 93 -0.33 17.74 -1.54
N SER A 94 -0.53 18.53 -2.59
CA SER A 94 -1.87 18.98 -2.99
C SER A 94 -2.76 17.84 -3.46
N GLY A 95 -2.17 16.74 -3.94
CA GLY A 95 -2.89 15.53 -4.33
C GLY A 95 -3.11 14.55 -3.18
N GLY A 96 -2.65 14.87 -1.98
CA GLY A 96 -2.82 14.03 -0.79
C GLY A 96 -1.67 13.10 -0.48
N GLN A 97 -0.54 13.22 -1.19
CA GLN A 97 0.62 12.38 -0.92
C GLN A 97 1.30 12.80 0.38
N GLU A 98 1.52 11.85 1.27
CA GLU A 98 2.19 12.08 2.56
C GLU A 98 3.59 11.49 2.61
N VAL A 99 3.81 10.30 2.00
CA VAL A 99 5.12 9.68 1.88
C VAL A 99 5.56 9.73 0.43
N PHE A 100 6.76 10.23 0.17
CA PHE A 100 7.22 10.56 -1.17
C PHE A 100 8.04 9.44 -1.80
N HIS A 101 7.49 8.25 -1.76
CA HIS A 101 7.81 7.07 -2.54
C HIS A 101 6.50 6.58 -3.11
N ILE A 102 6.39 6.45 -4.42
CA ILE A 102 5.13 6.11 -5.09
C ILE A 102 4.49 4.88 -4.48
N HIS A 103 3.17 4.95 -4.23
CA HIS A 103 2.45 3.83 -3.64
C HIS A 103 0.97 3.89 -3.96
N PHE A 104 0.38 2.72 -4.17
CA PHE A 104 -1.08 2.57 -4.23
C PHE A 104 -1.62 2.23 -2.85
N HIS A 105 -2.73 2.86 -2.48
CA HIS A 105 -3.54 2.46 -1.34
C HIS A 105 -4.58 1.45 -1.83
N VAL A 106 -4.64 0.30 -1.19
CA VAL A 106 -5.63 -0.76 -1.45
C VAL A 106 -6.63 -0.72 -0.31
N LEU A 107 -7.88 -0.42 -0.63
CA LEU A 107 -8.96 -0.33 0.35
C LEU A 107 -10.07 -1.32 0.00
N PRO A 108 -10.14 -2.46 0.70
CA PRO A 108 -11.31 -3.36 0.59
C PRO A 108 -12.53 -2.65 1.17
N MET A 109 -13.60 -2.53 0.40
CA MET A 109 -14.78 -1.76 0.80
C MET A 109 -15.99 -2.67 0.96
N LYS A 110 -16.81 -2.35 1.95
CA LYS A 110 -18.07 -3.08 2.19
C LYS A 110 -19.24 -2.10 2.19
N THR A 111 -20.33 -2.49 1.55
CA THR A 111 -21.56 -1.71 1.58
C THR A 111 -21.98 -1.44 3.03
N GLY A 112 -22.24 -0.18 3.34
CA GLY A 112 -22.70 0.23 4.67
C GLY A 112 -21.59 0.40 5.71
N VAL A 113 -20.32 0.15 5.35
CA VAL A 113 -19.18 0.35 6.27
C VAL A 113 -18.39 1.57 5.83
N PRO A 114 -18.42 2.68 6.60
CA PRO A 114 -17.70 3.89 6.24
C PRO A 114 -16.20 3.76 6.53
N LEU A 115 -15.41 4.62 5.89
CA LEU A 115 -14.00 4.74 6.22
C LEU A 115 -13.83 5.34 7.62
N ARG A 116 -12.78 4.91 8.31
CA ARG A 116 -12.42 5.42 9.64
C ARG A 116 -11.43 6.57 9.52
N PRO A 117 -11.30 7.42 10.56
CA PRO A 117 -10.22 8.41 10.62
C PRO A 117 -8.84 7.73 10.64
N ARG A 118 -7.82 8.42 10.14
CA ARG A 118 -6.44 7.93 10.17
C ARG A 118 -5.90 8.04 11.59
N VAL A 119 -5.84 6.92 12.28
CA VAL A 119 -5.22 6.80 13.60
C VAL A 119 -4.37 5.54 13.63
N MET A 120 -3.35 5.53 14.48
CA MET A 120 -2.44 4.40 14.62
C MET A 120 -3.22 3.11 14.93
N GLY A 121 -3.01 2.07 14.13
CA GLY A 121 -3.63 0.78 14.34
C GLY A 121 -2.93 -0.03 15.43
N ASP A 122 -3.64 -1.02 15.95
CA ASP A 122 -3.07 -1.98 16.87
C ASP A 122 -2.16 -2.96 16.10
N HIS A 123 -0.88 -3.06 16.49
CA HIS A 123 0.08 -3.88 15.76
C HIS A 123 -0.28 -5.37 15.77
N ALA A 124 -0.88 -5.89 16.84
CA ALA A 124 -1.33 -7.29 16.86
C ALA A 124 -2.44 -7.53 15.84
N MET A 125 -3.38 -6.59 15.70
CA MET A 125 -4.43 -6.64 14.69
C MET A 125 -3.83 -6.56 13.29
N LEU A 126 -2.89 -5.63 13.06
CA LEU A 126 -2.26 -5.47 11.75
C LEU A 126 -1.50 -6.72 11.33
N ALA A 127 -0.82 -7.38 12.27
CA ALA A 127 -0.14 -8.64 12.01
C ALA A 127 -1.13 -9.74 11.59
N ARG A 128 -2.29 -9.83 12.28
CA ARG A 128 -3.34 -10.79 11.92
C ARG A 128 -3.93 -10.50 10.55
N HIS A 129 -4.21 -9.23 10.25
CA HIS A 129 -4.75 -8.81 8.96
C HIS A 129 -3.77 -9.10 7.83
N ALA A 130 -2.48 -8.86 8.04
CA ALA A 130 -1.45 -9.21 7.06
C ALA A 130 -1.43 -10.71 6.78
N ALA A 131 -1.52 -11.54 7.83
CA ALA A 131 -1.57 -12.99 7.67
C ALA A 131 -2.80 -13.44 6.89
N MET A 132 -3.97 -12.86 7.17
CA MET A 132 -5.21 -13.16 6.45
C MET A 132 -5.07 -12.89 4.95
N ILE A 133 -4.45 -11.76 4.60
CA ILE A 133 -4.27 -11.40 3.19
C ILE A 133 -3.26 -12.35 2.53
N ARG A 134 -2.13 -12.65 3.20
CA ARG A 134 -1.14 -13.60 2.67
C ARG A 134 -1.78 -14.96 2.35
N GLU A 135 -2.68 -15.42 3.18
CA GLU A 135 -3.36 -16.71 2.98
C GLU A 135 -4.40 -16.69 1.87
N ALA A 136 -4.79 -15.50 1.41
CA ALA A 136 -5.86 -15.33 0.41
C ALA A 136 -5.34 -15.20 -1.02
N PHE A 137 -4.03 -15.22 -1.23
CA PHE A 137 -3.47 -15.18 -2.58
C PHE A 137 -3.75 -16.45 -3.38
#